data_8e9d0783847b698d2ab428dc6de806ac
#
_entry.id   8e9d0783847b698d2ab428dc6de806ac
#
_cell.length_a   1.000
_cell.length_b   1.000
_cell.length_c   1.000
_cell.angle_alpha   90.00
_cell.angle_beta   90.00
_cell.angle_gamma   90.00
#
_symmetry.space_group_name_H-M   'P 1'
#
loop_
_entity.id
_entity.type
_entity.pdbx_description
1 polymer ?
#
loop_
_entity_poly.entity_id
_entity_poly.type
_entity_poly.pdbx_seq_one_letter_code
_entity_poly.pdbx_strand_id
1 'polypeptide(L)'
;GKGDADAAGKIWEKYFQYISGYGKGLCIRETYVLYLYLRDHLVMEDHMLEGWMKEYLSGDAWMQAESAWELNGAMNAYMGRILEFFVKQNENPNYSAVQYVKFYLEENYHQPVELEQLSRKVGLSQNYLRSLFKEQVGKTVSEYSLDVRMKKACELLKDKTMKVKDVSLAVGYENVSYFGMLFQKKYGVTPNEYRKMV
;
A
#
# COMPACT_ATOMS: atom_id res chain seq x y z
N GLY A 1 0.74 23.36 3.42
CA GLY A 1 -0.39 23.65 2.52
C GLY A 1 -0.01 23.50 1.05
N LYS A 2 -0.92 23.80 0.10
CA LYS A 2 -0.61 23.73 -1.35
C LYS A 2 0.64 24.52 -1.74
N GLY A 3 0.91 25.67 -1.07
CA GLY A 3 2.09 26.49 -1.31
C GLY A 3 3.42 25.79 -0.99
N ASP A 4 3.43 24.91 0.00
CA ASP A 4 4.66 24.19 0.41
C ASP A 4 4.98 23.04 -0.54
N ALA A 5 3.95 22.43 -1.15
CA ALA A 5 4.08 21.40 -2.17
C ALA A 5 4.73 21.94 -3.46
N ASP A 6 4.24 23.07 -3.95
CA ASP A 6 4.80 23.74 -5.12
C ASP A 6 6.25 24.20 -4.87
N ALA A 7 6.55 24.64 -3.64
CA ALA A 7 7.90 25.03 -3.25
C ALA A 7 8.86 23.84 -3.26
N ALA A 8 8.45 22.70 -2.71
CA ALA A 8 9.26 21.48 -2.69
C ALA A 8 9.53 20.95 -4.12
N GLY A 9 8.51 20.93 -4.99
CA GLY A 9 8.67 20.58 -6.40
C GLY A 9 9.66 21.47 -7.14
N LYS A 10 9.57 22.80 -6.95
CA LYS A 10 10.50 23.76 -7.57
C LYS A 10 11.94 23.63 -7.05
N ILE A 11 12.12 23.31 -5.76
CA ILE A 11 13.43 23.05 -5.18
C ILE A 11 14.04 21.79 -5.80
N TRP A 12 13.23 20.72 -5.90
CA TRP A 12 13.66 19.48 -6.53
C TRP A 12 14.03 19.69 -8.01
N GLU A 13 13.21 20.38 -8.80
CA GLU A 13 13.52 20.66 -10.20
C GLU A 13 14.85 21.39 -10.38
N LYS A 14 15.12 22.43 -9.58
CA LYS A 14 16.39 23.16 -9.61
C LYS A 14 17.56 22.27 -9.24
N TYR A 15 17.41 21.44 -8.20
CA TYR A 15 18.44 20.49 -7.78
C TYR A 15 18.69 19.45 -8.85
N PHE A 16 17.64 18.90 -9.44
CA PHE A 16 17.76 17.89 -10.49
C PHE A 16 18.43 18.47 -11.75
N GLN A 17 18.08 19.68 -12.16
CA GLN A 17 18.77 20.37 -13.26
C GLN A 17 20.27 20.53 -12.98
N TYR A 18 20.63 20.87 -11.74
CA TYR A 18 22.03 20.98 -11.34
C TYR A 18 22.78 19.64 -11.44
N ILE A 19 22.24 18.57 -10.85
CA ILE A 19 22.91 17.27 -10.85
C ILE A 19 22.92 16.60 -12.24
N SER A 20 21.96 16.88 -13.10
CA SER A 20 21.87 16.32 -14.46
C SER A 20 23.05 16.74 -15.34
N GLY A 21 23.64 17.89 -15.06
CA GLY A 21 24.86 18.36 -15.74
C GLY A 21 26.13 17.55 -15.44
N TYR A 22 26.14 16.76 -14.37
CA TYR A 22 27.31 15.96 -13.95
C TYR A 22 27.29 14.49 -14.40
N GLY A 23 26.29 14.11 -15.19
CA GLY A 23 26.18 12.78 -15.79
C GLY A 23 25.28 11.81 -15.04
N LYS A 24 24.85 10.74 -15.73
CA LYS A 24 23.85 9.77 -15.29
C LYS A 24 24.18 9.14 -13.93
N GLY A 25 25.43 8.78 -13.70
CA GLY A 25 25.83 8.08 -12.45
C GLY A 25 25.62 8.95 -11.21
N LEU A 26 25.89 10.27 -11.29
CA LEU A 26 25.65 11.19 -10.18
C LEU A 26 24.13 11.38 -9.94
N CYS A 27 23.37 11.54 -11.03
CA CYS A 27 21.91 11.66 -10.92
C CYS A 27 21.30 10.47 -10.19
N ILE A 28 21.67 9.23 -10.58
CA ILE A 28 21.18 8.00 -9.94
C ILE A 28 21.51 8.02 -8.45
N ARG A 29 22.78 8.28 -8.11
CA ARG A 29 23.23 8.28 -6.71
C ARG A 29 22.49 9.30 -5.87
N GLU A 30 22.43 10.55 -6.29
CA GLU A 30 21.83 11.65 -5.51
C GLU A 30 20.31 11.47 -5.37
N THR A 31 19.64 11.05 -6.44
CA THR A 31 18.19 10.76 -6.40
C THR A 31 17.89 9.63 -5.46
N TYR A 32 18.70 8.55 -5.49
CA TYR A 32 18.52 7.41 -4.60
C TYR A 32 18.81 7.74 -3.13
N VAL A 33 19.85 8.56 -2.86
CA VAL A 33 20.13 9.05 -1.49
C VAL A 33 18.97 9.88 -0.95
N LEU A 34 18.40 10.79 -1.75
CA LEU A 34 17.23 11.55 -1.34
C LEU A 34 16.00 10.65 -1.12
N TYR A 35 15.77 9.66 -2.00
CA TYR A 35 14.72 8.67 -1.80
C TYR A 35 14.87 7.94 -0.46
N LEU A 36 16.06 7.41 -0.15
CA LEU A 36 16.32 6.72 1.10
C LEU A 36 16.11 7.63 2.31
N TYR A 37 16.57 8.89 2.23
CA TYR A 37 16.36 9.86 3.28
C TYR A 37 14.88 10.13 3.56
N LEU A 38 14.09 10.41 2.51
CA LEU A 38 12.66 10.65 2.65
C LEU A 38 11.92 9.40 3.16
N ARG A 39 12.29 8.22 2.66
CA ARG A 39 11.73 6.94 3.13
C ARG A 39 11.99 6.77 4.63
N ASP A 40 13.22 6.87 5.07
CA ASP A 40 13.60 6.52 6.43
C ASP A 40 13.13 7.56 7.45
N HIS A 41 13.10 8.85 7.08
CA HIS A 41 12.77 9.94 8.01
C HIS A 41 11.33 10.45 7.94
N LEU A 42 10.62 10.26 6.83
CA LEU A 42 9.23 10.70 6.72
C LEU A 42 8.26 9.54 6.63
N VAL A 43 8.59 8.50 5.88
CA VAL A 43 7.66 7.42 5.59
C VAL A 43 7.70 6.34 6.65
N MET A 44 8.89 5.85 7.01
CA MET A 44 9.03 4.73 7.95
C MET A 44 8.76 5.13 9.41
N GLU A 45 8.90 6.42 9.76
CA GLU A 45 8.53 6.93 11.09
C GLU A 45 7.02 7.14 11.25
N ASP A 46 6.28 7.33 10.14
CA ASP A 46 4.82 7.44 10.13
C ASP A 46 4.20 6.20 9.49
N HIS A 47 3.72 5.27 10.31
CA HIS A 47 3.07 4.03 9.84
C HIS A 47 1.86 4.26 8.93
N MET A 48 1.20 5.41 9.05
CA MET A 48 0.06 5.74 8.20
C MET A 48 0.53 6.18 6.82
N LEU A 49 1.62 6.95 6.77
CA LEU A 49 2.26 7.33 5.52
C LEU A 49 2.95 6.14 4.86
N GLU A 50 3.58 5.25 5.65
CA GLU A 50 4.15 3.99 5.17
C GLU A 50 3.12 3.16 4.40
N GLY A 51 1.92 2.98 4.98
CA GLY A 51 0.82 2.29 4.30
C GLY A 51 0.38 2.95 3.00
N TRP A 52 0.34 4.28 2.98
CA TRP A 52 0.01 5.04 1.78
C TRP A 52 1.07 4.94 0.68
N MET A 53 2.33 4.80 1.08
CA MET A 53 3.49 4.76 0.18
C MET A 53 3.93 3.35 -0.22
N LYS A 54 3.24 2.31 0.23
CA LYS A 54 3.64 0.91 0.07
C LYS A 54 4.12 0.54 -1.34
N GLU A 55 3.38 0.93 -2.37
CA GLU A 55 3.71 0.63 -3.77
C GLU A 55 4.99 1.33 -4.25
N TYR A 56 5.42 2.38 -3.56
CA TYR A 56 6.60 3.17 -3.88
C TYR A 56 7.83 2.80 -3.06
N LEU A 57 7.69 1.92 -2.05
CA LEU A 57 8.76 1.56 -1.13
C LEU A 57 9.68 0.46 -1.67
N SER A 58 9.29 -0.28 -2.72
CA SER A 58 10.09 -1.36 -3.30
C SER A 58 11.42 -0.87 -3.91
N GLY A 59 11.49 0.41 -4.27
CA GLY A 59 12.67 0.97 -4.92
C GLY A 59 12.89 0.51 -6.37
N ASP A 60 12.04 -0.37 -6.91
CA ASP A 60 12.23 -0.99 -8.23
C ASP A 60 12.27 0.05 -9.35
N ALA A 61 11.42 1.07 -9.29
CA ALA A 61 11.39 2.15 -10.28
C ALA A 61 12.73 2.94 -10.34
N TRP A 62 13.45 3.00 -9.22
CA TRP A 62 14.74 3.68 -9.12
C TRP A 62 15.87 2.84 -9.72
N MET A 63 15.82 1.53 -9.47
CA MET A 63 16.84 0.58 -9.94
C MET A 63 16.70 0.27 -11.44
N GLN A 64 15.48 0.35 -11.97
CA GLN A 64 15.18 0.07 -13.37
C GLN A 64 15.29 1.29 -14.28
N ALA A 65 15.46 2.50 -13.72
CA ALA A 65 15.57 3.71 -14.51
C ALA A 65 16.82 3.70 -15.39
N GLU A 66 16.64 3.79 -16.69
CA GLU A 66 17.70 3.80 -17.69
C GLU A 66 18.21 5.21 -18.02
N SER A 67 17.42 6.23 -17.69
CA SER A 67 17.72 7.63 -17.99
C SER A 67 17.52 8.53 -16.78
N ALA A 68 18.19 9.70 -16.80
CA ALA A 68 17.98 10.75 -15.79
C ALA A 68 16.52 11.26 -15.81
N TRP A 69 15.86 11.23 -16.96
CA TRP A 69 14.47 11.66 -17.10
C TRP A 69 13.50 10.71 -16.35
N GLU A 70 13.71 9.41 -16.47
CA GLU A 70 12.93 8.41 -15.75
C GLU A 70 13.13 8.51 -14.25
N LEU A 71 14.37 8.76 -13.77
CA LEU A 71 14.65 9.03 -12.37
C LEU A 71 13.92 10.26 -11.85
N ASN A 72 13.92 11.35 -12.63
CA ASN A 72 13.19 12.56 -12.27
C ASN A 72 11.68 12.29 -12.18
N GLY A 73 11.13 11.55 -13.14
CA GLY A 73 9.73 11.13 -13.15
C GLY A 73 9.37 10.31 -11.91
N ALA A 74 10.19 9.33 -11.55
CA ALA A 74 10.01 8.51 -10.37
C ALA A 74 10.05 9.33 -9.06
N MET A 75 11.01 10.28 -8.93
CA MET A 75 11.09 11.16 -7.76
C MET A 75 9.89 12.09 -7.67
N ASN A 76 9.48 12.69 -8.78
CA ASN A 76 8.30 13.55 -8.79
C ASN A 76 7.03 12.79 -8.40
N ALA A 77 6.85 11.56 -8.88
CA ALA A 77 5.74 10.69 -8.49
C ALA A 77 5.79 10.36 -7.00
N TYR A 78 6.97 10.02 -6.47
CA TYR A 78 7.18 9.71 -5.06
C TYR A 78 6.86 10.93 -4.17
N MET A 79 7.43 12.08 -4.45
CA MET A 79 7.16 13.32 -3.72
C MET A 79 5.70 13.75 -3.83
N GLY A 80 5.13 13.67 -5.03
CA GLY A 80 3.72 13.97 -5.26
C GLY A 80 2.80 13.12 -4.40
N ARG A 81 3.13 11.84 -4.22
CA ARG A 81 2.38 10.92 -3.37
C ARG A 81 2.45 11.29 -1.89
N ILE A 82 3.63 11.65 -1.38
CA ILE A 82 3.79 12.14 0.00
C ILE A 82 2.94 13.41 0.22
N LEU A 83 3.02 14.35 -0.70
CA LEU A 83 2.29 15.61 -0.60
C LEU A 83 0.78 15.40 -0.68
N GLU A 84 0.31 14.51 -1.54
CA GLU A 84 -1.10 14.13 -1.62
C GLU A 84 -1.62 13.59 -0.28
N PHE A 85 -0.84 12.75 0.41
CA PHE A 85 -1.18 12.24 1.73
C PHE A 85 -1.40 13.37 2.72
N PHE A 86 -0.46 14.33 2.84
CA PHE A 86 -0.58 15.45 3.76
C PHE A 86 -1.73 16.40 3.42
N VAL A 87 -1.99 16.63 2.12
CA VAL A 87 -3.14 17.43 1.70
C VAL A 87 -4.44 16.76 2.13
N LYS A 88 -4.60 15.46 1.84
CA LYS A 88 -5.81 14.71 2.23
C LYS A 88 -5.96 14.59 3.75
N GLN A 89 -4.86 14.45 4.48
CA GLN A 89 -4.88 14.44 5.95
C GLN A 89 -5.34 15.78 6.52
N ASN A 90 -4.93 16.91 5.93
CA ASN A 90 -5.38 18.24 6.35
C ASN A 90 -6.87 18.49 6.03
N GLU A 91 -7.36 17.97 4.90
CA GLU A 91 -8.77 18.06 4.52
C GLU A 91 -9.66 17.15 5.37
N ASN A 92 -9.15 16.00 5.78
CA ASN A 92 -9.83 15.02 6.63
C ASN A 92 -8.86 14.44 7.66
N PRO A 93 -8.89 14.91 8.92
CA PRO A 93 -7.97 14.43 9.97
C PRO A 93 -8.01 12.92 10.23
N ASN A 94 -9.11 12.26 9.86
CA ASN A 94 -9.26 10.81 10.00
C ASN A 94 -8.85 10.01 8.75
N TYR A 95 -8.40 10.69 7.70
CA TYR A 95 -8.00 10.04 6.45
C TYR A 95 -6.85 9.04 6.67
N SER A 96 -5.82 9.48 7.38
CA SER A 96 -4.66 8.66 7.72
C SER A 96 -5.05 7.41 8.53
N ALA A 97 -6.00 7.53 9.45
CA ALA A 97 -6.48 6.38 10.23
C ALA A 97 -7.08 5.28 9.35
N VAL A 98 -7.89 5.65 8.36
CA VAL A 98 -8.48 4.69 7.41
C VAL A 98 -7.41 4.07 6.51
N GLN A 99 -6.43 4.85 6.04
CA GLN A 99 -5.32 4.33 5.24
C GLN A 99 -4.45 3.36 6.04
N TYR A 100 -4.15 3.68 7.32
CA TYR A 100 -3.45 2.75 8.20
C TYR A 100 -4.18 1.41 8.35
N VAL A 101 -5.49 1.44 8.58
CA VAL A 101 -6.29 0.22 8.71
C VAL A 101 -6.25 -0.60 7.41
N LYS A 102 -6.38 0.03 6.25
CA LYS A 102 -6.25 -0.66 4.96
C LYS A 102 -4.89 -1.34 4.82
N PHE A 103 -3.83 -0.59 5.03
CA PHE A 103 -2.45 -1.10 4.99
C PHE A 103 -2.25 -2.28 5.94
N TYR A 104 -2.68 -2.14 7.20
CA TYR A 104 -2.56 -3.21 8.19
C TYR A 104 -3.27 -4.50 7.73
N LEU A 105 -4.48 -4.38 7.17
CA LEU A 105 -5.24 -5.52 6.67
C LEU A 105 -4.58 -6.18 5.46
N GLU A 106 -3.90 -5.41 4.62
CA GLU A 106 -3.17 -5.90 3.45
C GLU A 106 -1.87 -6.61 3.83
N GLU A 107 -1.15 -6.12 4.84
CA GLU A 107 0.08 -6.77 5.34
C GLU A 107 -0.20 -7.99 6.21
N ASN A 108 -1.25 -7.91 7.04
CA ASN A 108 -1.57 -8.93 8.03
C ASN A 108 -2.81 -9.77 7.63
N TYR A 109 -3.06 -9.92 6.33
CA TYR A 109 -4.27 -10.59 5.83
C TYR A 109 -4.46 -12.02 6.35
N HIS A 110 -3.40 -12.72 6.67
CA HIS A 110 -3.44 -14.09 7.21
C HIS A 110 -3.85 -14.15 8.68
N GLN A 111 -3.83 -13.03 9.42
CA GLN A 111 -4.14 -12.97 10.85
C GLN A 111 -5.61 -12.58 11.10
N PRO A 112 -6.21 -12.98 12.25
CA PRO A 112 -7.50 -12.48 12.67
C PRO A 112 -7.50 -10.94 12.78
N VAL A 113 -8.61 -10.31 12.39
CA VAL A 113 -8.75 -8.85 12.50
C VAL A 113 -9.18 -8.49 13.91
N GLU A 114 -8.28 -7.90 14.69
CA GLU A 114 -8.56 -7.40 16.04
C GLU A 114 -8.86 -5.90 15.99
N LEU A 115 -10.15 -5.56 15.83
CA LEU A 115 -10.56 -4.16 15.68
C LEU A 115 -10.19 -3.30 16.89
N GLU A 116 -10.09 -3.89 18.07
CA GLU A 116 -9.67 -3.19 19.29
C GLU A 116 -8.21 -2.71 19.18
N GLN A 117 -7.32 -3.55 18.69
CA GLN A 117 -5.92 -3.18 18.49
C GLN A 117 -5.80 -2.09 17.42
N LEU A 118 -6.52 -2.22 16.30
CA LEU A 118 -6.54 -1.22 15.24
C LEU A 118 -7.04 0.13 15.74
N SER A 119 -8.14 0.14 16.50
CA SER A 119 -8.73 1.37 17.03
C SER A 119 -7.78 2.09 18.00
N ARG A 120 -7.08 1.34 18.87
CA ARG A 120 -6.04 1.89 19.77
C ARG A 120 -4.88 2.51 19.00
N LYS A 121 -4.41 1.82 17.92
CA LYS A 121 -3.29 2.30 17.08
C LYS A 121 -3.58 3.62 16.41
N VAL A 122 -4.82 3.82 15.96
CA VAL A 122 -5.22 5.06 15.28
C VAL A 122 -5.85 6.10 16.22
N GLY A 123 -5.91 5.84 17.54
CA GLY A 123 -6.45 6.77 18.52
C GLY A 123 -7.97 6.99 18.45
N LEU A 124 -8.72 6.06 17.90
CA LEU A 124 -10.17 6.15 17.72
C LEU A 124 -10.91 5.10 18.55
N SER A 125 -12.19 5.34 18.88
CA SER A 125 -13.04 4.28 19.43
C SER A 125 -13.40 3.27 18.36
N GLN A 126 -13.63 2.00 18.76
CA GLN A 126 -14.01 0.94 17.80
C GLN A 126 -15.26 1.28 16.97
N ASN A 127 -16.28 1.87 17.63
CA ASN A 127 -17.51 2.21 16.96
C ASN A 127 -17.32 3.33 15.94
N TYR A 128 -16.52 4.32 16.29
CA TYR A 128 -16.22 5.42 15.38
C TYR A 128 -15.37 4.92 14.20
N LEU A 129 -14.36 4.07 14.45
CA LEU A 129 -13.56 3.47 13.39
C LEU A 129 -14.40 2.64 12.41
N ARG A 130 -15.37 1.83 12.91
CA ARG A 130 -16.30 1.08 12.05
C ARG A 130 -17.09 1.98 11.12
N SER A 131 -17.69 3.04 11.68
CA SER A 131 -18.50 3.98 10.91
C SER A 131 -17.67 4.72 9.88
N LEU A 132 -16.54 5.25 10.30
CA LEU A 132 -15.60 6.00 9.47
C LEU A 132 -15.06 5.16 8.31
N PHE A 133 -14.62 3.92 8.61
CA PHE A 133 -14.10 3.02 7.60
C PHE A 133 -15.17 2.68 6.56
N LYS A 134 -16.40 2.37 7.01
CA LYS A 134 -17.52 2.08 6.11
C LYS A 134 -17.89 3.29 5.27
N GLU A 135 -17.88 4.49 5.84
CA GLU A 135 -18.18 5.75 5.14
C GLU A 135 -17.15 6.03 4.03
N GLN A 136 -15.84 5.92 4.35
CA GLN A 136 -14.78 6.29 3.41
C GLN A 136 -14.47 5.19 2.38
N VAL A 137 -14.59 3.90 2.77
CA VAL A 137 -14.23 2.75 1.93
C VAL A 137 -15.44 2.12 1.24
N GLY A 138 -16.65 2.42 1.72
CA GLY A 138 -17.89 1.81 1.24
C GLY A 138 -18.11 0.37 1.72
N LYS A 139 -17.21 -0.17 2.54
CA LYS A 139 -17.23 -1.56 3.06
C LYS A 139 -16.89 -1.56 4.53
N THR A 140 -17.38 -2.55 5.26
CA THR A 140 -16.92 -2.81 6.63
C THR A 140 -15.47 -3.30 6.64
N VAL A 141 -14.79 -3.16 7.78
CA VAL A 141 -13.42 -3.70 7.98
C VAL A 141 -13.36 -5.20 7.67
N SER A 142 -14.38 -5.97 8.07
CA SER A 142 -14.45 -7.41 7.82
C SER A 142 -14.65 -7.75 6.34
N GLU A 143 -15.49 -7.00 5.63
CA GLU A 143 -15.69 -7.17 4.19
C GLU A 143 -14.42 -6.82 3.41
N TYR A 144 -13.72 -5.75 3.80
CA TYR A 144 -12.44 -5.37 3.19
C TYR A 144 -11.37 -6.44 3.44
N SER A 145 -11.24 -6.93 4.68
CA SER A 145 -10.32 -8.02 5.01
C SER A 145 -10.61 -9.30 4.19
N LEU A 146 -11.89 -9.67 4.04
CA LEU A 146 -12.28 -10.78 3.17
C LEU A 146 -11.83 -10.55 1.73
N ASP A 147 -12.02 -9.34 1.21
CA ASP A 147 -11.61 -8.98 -0.15
C ASP A 147 -10.11 -9.13 -0.36
N VAL A 148 -9.30 -8.64 0.59
CA VAL A 148 -7.84 -8.78 0.57
C VAL A 148 -7.43 -10.25 0.56
N ARG A 149 -7.96 -11.07 1.48
CA ARG A 149 -7.67 -12.50 1.57
C ARG A 149 -8.01 -13.25 0.28
N MET A 150 -9.17 -12.94 -0.30
CA MET A 150 -9.62 -13.59 -1.53
C MET A 150 -8.76 -13.17 -2.75
N LYS A 151 -8.33 -11.90 -2.81
CA LYS A 151 -7.39 -11.43 -3.83
C LYS A 151 -6.04 -12.16 -3.71
N LYS A 152 -5.51 -12.28 -2.49
CA LYS A 152 -4.28 -13.04 -2.22
C LYS A 152 -4.43 -14.53 -2.56
N ALA A 153 -5.58 -15.12 -2.28
CA ALA A 153 -5.86 -16.49 -2.68
C ALA A 153 -5.79 -16.67 -4.20
N CYS A 154 -6.34 -15.74 -4.98
CA CYS A 154 -6.23 -15.75 -6.44
C CYS A 154 -4.78 -15.67 -6.93
N GLU A 155 -3.94 -14.87 -6.29
CA GLU A 155 -2.51 -14.78 -6.58
C GLU A 155 -1.80 -16.12 -6.33
N LEU A 156 -2.03 -16.72 -5.15
CA LEU A 156 -1.43 -17.99 -4.75
C LEU A 156 -1.93 -19.19 -5.58
N LEU A 157 -3.20 -19.17 -6.03
CA LEU A 157 -3.77 -20.22 -6.87
C LEU A 157 -3.12 -20.32 -8.26
N LYS A 158 -2.42 -19.31 -8.72
CA LYS A 158 -1.64 -19.35 -9.98
C LYS A 158 -0.46 -20.32 -9.87
N ASP A 159 0.09 -20.47 -8.66
CA ASP A 159 1.10 -21.51 -8.40
C ASP A 159 0.41 -22.89 -8.35
N LYS A 160 0.62 -23.67 -9.43
CA LYS A 160 0.03 -25.02 -9.58
C LYS A 160 0.65 -26.06 -8.62
N THR A 161 1.75 -25.74 -7.97
CA THR A 161 2.42 -26.63 -6.98
C THR A 161 1.78 -26.54 -5.60
N MET A 162 1.19 -25.39 -5.22
CA MET A 162 0.48 -25.21 -3.96
C MET A 162 -0.88 -25.95 -3.96
N LYS A 163 -1.15 -26.75 -2.93
CA LYS A 163 -2.49 -27.35 -2.77
C LYS A 163 -3.50 -26.30 -2.31
N VAL A 164 -4.79 -26.46 -2.66
CA VAL A 164 -5.86 -25.54 -2.21
C VAL A 164 -5.93 -25.44 -0.69
N LYS A 165 -5.60 -26.53 0.04
CA LYS A 165 -5.49 -26.50 1.50
C LYS A 165 -4.41 -25.53 1.98
N ASP A 166 -3.26 -25.53 1.32
CA ASP A 166 -2.12 -24.68 1.72
C ASP A 166 -2.43 -23.21 1.40
N VAL A 167 -3.10 -22.95 0.28
CA VAL A 167 -3.62 -21.61 -0.06
C VAL A 167 -4.62 -21.13 1.00
N SER A 168 -5.57 -21.98 1.42
CA SER A 168 -6.55 -21.67 2.48
C SER A 168 -5.85 -21.23 3.76
N LEU A 169 -4.87 -22.00 4.22
CA LEU A 169 -4.08 -21.70 5.42
C LEU A 169 -3.26 -20.40 5.25
N ALA A 170 -2.61 -20.24 4.10
CA ALA A 170 -1.79 -19.07 3.81
C ALA A 170 -2.59 -17.76 3.82
N VAL A 171 -3.89 -17.79 3.50
CA VAL A 171 -4.78 -16.62 3.56
C VAL A 171 -5.61 -16.56 4.85
N GLY A 172 -5.25 -17.33 5.87
CA GLY A 172 -5.81 -17.25 7.23
C GLY A 172 -7.13 -17.99 7.44
N TYR A 173 -7.39 -19.08 6.67
CA TYR A 173 -8.52 -19.97 6.88
C TYR A 173 -8.07 -21.40 7.20
N GLU A 174 -8.27 -21.83 8.44
CA GLU A 174 -7.99 -23.21 8.86
C GLU A 174 -9.00 -24.20 8.25
N ASN A 175 -10.26 -23.79 8.11
CA ASN A 175 -11.31 -24.61 7.51
C ASN A 175 -11.36 -24.41 5.99
N VAL A 176 -10.83 -25.39 5.26
CA VAL A 176 -10.76 -25.38 3.79
C VAL A 176 -12.14 -25.35 3.12
N SER A 177 -13.13 -26.03 3.71
CA SER A 177 -14.50 -26.06 3.18
C SER A 177 -15.15 -24.68 3.29
N TYR A 178 -14.95 -24.01 4.42
CA TYR A 178 -15.43 -22.64 4.64
C TYR A 178 -14.75 -21.66 3.68
N PHE A 179 -13.43 -21.77 3.51
CA PHE A 179 -12.69 -21.00 2.50
C PHE A 179 -13.27 -21.21 1.09
N GLY A 180 -13.47 -22.47 0.70
CA GLY A 180 -14.04 -22.81 -0.61
C GLY A 180 -15.42 -22.18 -0.85
N MET A 181 -16.28 -22.20 0.16
CA MET A 181 -17.60 -21.55 0.13
C MET A 181 -17.49 -20.04 -0.05
N LEU A 182 -16.62 -19.36 0.71
CA LEU A 182 -16.41 -17.91 0.61
C LEU A 182 -15.84 -17.53 -0.76
N PHE A 183 -14.88 -18.31 -1.26
CA PHE A 183 -14.26 -18.09 -2.56
C PHE A 183 -15.29 -18.22 -3.68
N GLN A 184 -16.09 -19.31 -3.66
CA GLN A 184 -17.16 -19.53 -4.64
C GLN A 184 -18.25 -18.45 -4.58
N LYS A 185 -18.63 -18.03 -3.36
CA LYS A 185 -19.57 -16.91 -3.19
C LYS A 185 -19.07 -15.62 -3.83
N LYS A 186 -17.76 -15.37 -3.79
CA LYS A 186 -17.15 -14.14 -4.30
C LYS A 186 -16.90 -14.18 -5.81
N TYR A 187 -16.42 -15.30 -6.33
CA TYR A 187 -15.95 -15.40 -7.73
C TYR A 187 -16.85 -16.28 -8.62
N GLY A 188 -17.88 -16.90 -8.06
CA GLY A 188 -18.81 -17.76 -8.81
C GLY A 188 -18.27 -19.16 -9.12
N VAL A 189 -16.99 -19.42 -8.87
CA VAL A 189 -16.30 -20.69 -9.14
C VAL A 189 -15.53 -21.15 -7.89
N THR A 190 -15.31 -22.47 -7.77
CA THR A 190 -14.48 -23.02 -6.71
C THR A 190 -13.00 -22.70 -6.90
N PRO A 191 -12.16 -22.74 -5.84
CA PRO A 191 -10.71 -22.54 -5.96
C PRO A 191 -10.05 -23.49 -6.98
N ASN A 192 -10.51 -24.73 -7.06
CA ASN A 192 -10.00 -25.71 -8.03
C ASN A 192 -10.38 -25.39 -9.48
N GLU A 193 -11.60 -24.90 -9.71
CA GLU A 193 -12.04 -24.44 -11.03
C GLU A 193 -11.28 -23.20 -11.44
N TYR A 194 -11.14 -22.21 -10.54
CA TYR A 194 -10.36 -21.00 -10.79
C TYR A 194 -8.92 -21.32 -11.23
N ARG A 195 -8.26 -22.25 -10.51
CA ARG A 195 -6.90 -22.71 -10.85
C ARG A 195 -6.76 -23.27 -12.27
N LYS A 196 -7.81 -23.90 -12.79
CA LYS A 196 -7.80 -24.45 -14.15
C LYS A 196 -7.97 -23.38 -15.23
N MET A 197 -8.45 -22.19 -14.84
CA MET A 197 -8.71 -21.07 -15.75
C MET A 197 -7.49 -20.13 -15.92
N VAL A 198 -6.52 -20.22 -15.00
CA VAL A 198 -5.35 -19.33 -14.92
C VAL A 198 -3.97 -20.08 -15.09
#